data_d39d756c6241662c9c9d53d9554252d2
#
_entry.id   d39d756c6241662c9c9d53d9554252d2
#
_cell.length_a   1.000
_cell.length_b   1.000
_cell.length_c   1.000
_cell.angle_alpha   90.00
_cell.angle_beta   90.00
_cell.angle_gamma   90.00
#
_symmetry.space_group_name_H-M   'P 1'
#
loop_
_entity.id
_entity.type
_entity.pdbx_description
1 polymer ?
#
loop_
_entity_poly.entity_id
_entity_poly.type
_entity_poly.pdbx_seq_one_letter_code
_entity_poly.pdbx_strand_id
1 'polypeptide(L)'
;MKGKFTTIALALTSCLVAGQALAEDSTVHFRGEIIDSACEVTPDTQDQNVNLGKVNKTAFSGVGSTAAPTAFQIDLINCPATYTKAAIRFDGTEAAGSNGDLAIGNPATASTPGDYTGAGDAATATGVAIRIYNRSDNSQVELYKDSAYSDITAGKVSMKFMARYIATAAAVTPGTANADSQFTVEYQK
;
A
#
# COMPACT_ATOMS: atom_id res chain seq x y z
N MET A 1 -57.95 -21.84 76.14
CA MET A 1 -58.43 -22.51 74.90
C MET A 1 -57.52 -22.03 73.76
N LYS A 2 -57.01 -22.96 73.03
CA LYS A 2 -55.82 -22.79 72.13
C LYS A 2 -56.26 -22.36 70.75
N GLY A 3 -55.83 -21.21 70.29
CA GLY A 3 -56.00 -20.78 68.92
C GLY A 3 -54.64 -20.86 68.18
N LYS A 4 -54.59 -21.69 67.14
CA LYS A 4 -53.41 -21.89 66.25
C LYS A 4 -53.45 -20.89 65.11
N PHE A 5 -52.44 -20.00 65.05
CA PHE A 5 -52.20 -19.14 63.89
C PHE A 5 -51.33 -19.90 62.88
N THR A 6 -51.88 -20.10 61.72
CA THR A 6 -51.18 -20.67 60.56
C THR A 6 -50.66 -19.52 59.71
N THR A 7 -49.35 -19.29 59.69
CA THR A 7 -48.70 -18.33 58.80
C THR A 7 -48.45 -18.95 57.41
N ILE A 8 -49.11 -18.41 56.38
CA ILE A 8 -48.89 -18.77 54.97
C ILE A 8 -47.73 -17.88 54.48
N ALA A 9 -46.57 -18.50 54.19
CA ALA A 9 -45.45 -17.85 53.54
C ALA A 9 -45.68 -17.83 52.05
N LEU A 10 -45.90 -16.65 51.47
CA LEU A 10 -46.01 -16.43 50.03
C LEU A 10 -44.58 -16.24 49.44
N ALA A 11 -44.05 -17.26 48.81
CA ALA A 11 -42.78 -17.19 48.10
C ALA A 11 -42.98 -16.50 46.75
N LEU A 12 -42.50 -15.24 46.62
CA LEU A 12 -42.38 -14.55 45.36
C LEU A 12 -41.14 -15.09 44.62
N THR A 13 -41.34 -15.93 43.63
CA THR A 13 -40.33 -16.33 42.65
C THR A 13 -40.23 -15.25 41.57
N SER A 14 -39.30 -14.32 41.72
CA SER A 14 -38.93 -13.37 40.64
C SER A 14 -38.07 -14.07 39.60
N CYS A 15 -38.67 -14.43 38.47
CA CYS A 15 -37.92 -14.83 37.26
C CYS A 15 -37.15 -13.62 36.72
N LEU A 16 -35.84 -13.59 37.00
CA LEU A 16 -34.89 -12.73 36.28
C LEU A 16 -34.71 -13.29 34.86
N VAL A 17 -35.45 -12.74 33.90
CA VAL A 17 -35.16 -12.93 32.49
C VAL A 17 -33.94 -12.09 32.20
N ALA A 18 -32.75 -12.69 32.28
CA ALA A 18 -31.54 -12.11 31.74
C ALA A 18 -31.66 -12.07 30.21
N GLY A 19 -32.13 -10.95 29.68
CA GLY A 19 -32.05 -10.67 28.25
C GLY A 19 -30.60 -10.61 27.87
N GLN A 20 -30.16 -11.60 27.09
CA GLN A 20 -28.86 -11.53 26.44
C GLN A 20 -28.93 -10.41 25.40
N ALA A 21 -28.38 -9.25 25.74
CA ALA A 21 -28.12 -8.20 24.76
C ALA A 21 -27.01 -8.73 23.86
N LEU A 22 -27.39 -9.21 22.66
CA LEU A 22 -26.44 -9.43 21.59
C LEU A 22 -25.96 -8.05 21.14
N ALA A 23 -24.89 -7.58 21.75
CA ALA A 23 -24.20 -6.39 21.25
C ALA A 23 -23.48 -6.79 19.97
N GLU A 24 -23.86 -6.21 18.86
CA GLU A 24 -23.10 -6.26 17.64
C GLU A 24 -21.87 -5.38 17.82
N ASP A 25 -20.68 -5.99 17.86
CA ASP A 25 -19.45 -5.29 18.25
C ASP A 25 -19.05 -4.21 17.25
N SER A 26 -19.30 -4.42 15.94
CA SER A 26 -18.94 -3.47 14.89
C SER A 26 -19.57 -3.83 13.55
N THR A 27 -19.65 -2.85 12.63
CA THR A 27 -20.09 -3.04 11.26
C THR A 27 -18.97 -2.68 10.30
N VAL A 28 -18.69 -3.56 9.33
CA VAL A 28 -17.76 -3.31 8.23
C VAL A 28 -18.56 -2.98 6.98
N HIS A 29 -18.31 -1.80 6.43
CA HIS A 29 -18.94 -1.35 5.20
C HIS A 29 -18.02 -1.60 4.01
N PHE A 30 -18.39 -2.50 3.11
CA PHE A 30 -17.74 -2.68 1.81
C PHE A 30 -18.39 -1.72 0.81
N ARG A 31 -17.55 -0.95 0.13
CA ARG A 31 -17.98 -0.01 -0.91
C ARG A 31 -17.10 -0.23 -2.13
N GLY A 32 -17.72 -0.28 -3.31
CA GLY A 32 -17.03 -0.48 -4.58
C GLY A 32 -17.96 -0.13 -5.73
N GLU A 33 -17.39 0.10 -6.88
CA GLU A 33 -18.11 0.35 -8.14
C GLU A 33 -17.57 -0.62 -9.19
N ILE A 34 -18.46 -1.21 -9.98
CA ILE A 34 -18.09 -1.99 -11.15
C ILE A 34 -18.22 -1.06 -12.35
N ILE A 35 -17.13 -0.85 -13.06
CA ILE A 35 -17.04 0.05 -14.19
C ILE A 35 -17.14 -0.72 -15.51
N ASP A 36 -17.70 -0.09 -16.52
CA ASP A 36 -17.94 -0.71 -17.84
C ASP A 36 -16.65 -0.70 -18.70
N SER A 37 -15.81 0.31 -18.55
CA SER A 37 -14.54 0.43 -19.25
C SER A 37 -13.52 1.24 -18.45
N ALA A 38 -12.25 0.99 -18.68
CA ALA A 38 -11.11 1.69 -18.06
C ALA A 38 -10.18 2.21 -19.16
N CYS A 39 -9.21 3.05 -18.79
CA CYS A 39 -8.10 3.37 -19.68
C CYS A 39 -7.25 2.12 -19.95
N GLU A 40 -6.58 2.10 -21.08
CA GLU A 40 -5.57 1.09 -21.40
C GLU A 40 -4.21 1.57 -20.92
N VAL A 41 -3.48 0.71 -20.22
CA VAL A 41 -2.07 0.93 -19.86
C VAL A 41 -1.22 0.69 -21.11
N THR A 42 -0.32 1.61 -21.42
CA THR A 42 0.54 1.44 -22.62
C THR A 42 1.50 0.27 -22.44
N PRO A 43 1.89 -0.44 -23.52
CA PRO A 43 2.81 -1.58 -23.42
C PRO A 43 4.13 -1.26 -22.73
N ASP A 44 4.68 -0.06 -22.94
CA ASP A 44 5.94 0.40 -22.32
C ASP A 44 5.81 0.59 -20.80
N THR A 45 4.59 0.67 -20.29
CA THR A 45 4.28 0.86 -18.87
C THR A 45 3.90 -0.44 -18.17
N GLN A 46 3.37 -1.43 -18.90
CA GLN A 46 2.82 -2.67 -18.31
C GLN A 46 3.88 -3.51 -17.57
N ASP A 47 5.11 -3.51 -18.05
CA ASP A 47 6.23 -4.24 -17.44
C ASP A 47 7.48 -3.36 -17.48
N GLN A 48 7.53 -2.38 -16.57
CA GLN A 48 8.54 -1.35 -16.60
C GLN A 48 9.67 -1.63 -15.62
N ASN A 49 10.90 -1.62 -16.13
CA ASN A 49 12.12 -1.67 -15.33
C ASN A 49 12.60 -0.28 -14.95
N VAL A 50 12.56 0.04 -13.64
CA VAL A 50 13.09 1.29 -13.09
C VAL A 50 14.47 1.03 -12.48
N ASN A 51 15.53 1.33 -13.23
CA ASN A 51 16.90 1.06 -12.80
C ASN A 51 17.43 2.14 -11.85
N LEU A 52 17.47 1.84 -10.56
CA LEU A 52 18.02 2.71 -9.52
C LEU A 52 19.56 2.71 -9.45
N GLY A 53 20.22 1.85 -10.24
CA GLY A 53 21.68 1.79 -10.35
C GLY A 53 22.37 1.28 -9.09
N LYS A 54 23.68 1.55 -9.02
CA LYS A 54 24.54 1.18 -7.89
C LYS A 54 24.78 2.40 -7.00
N VAL A 55 24.43 2.29 -5.72
CA VAL A 55 24.54 3.38 -4.74
C VAL A 55 25.53 3.00 -3.66
N ASN A 56 26.45 3.92 -3.34
CA ASN A 56 27.35 3.72 -2.22
C ASN A 56 26.59 3.92 -0.90
N LYS A 57 26.80 3.02 0.07
CA LYS A 57 26.20 3.15 1.41
C LYS A 57 26.50 4.48 2.11
N THR A 58 27.62 5.13 1.77
CA THR A 58 28.00 6.45 2.30
C THR A 58 27.12 7.60 1.82
N ALA A 59 26.28 7.36 0.81
CA ALA A 59 25.26 8.33 0.38
C ALA A 59 24.13 8.50 1.42
N PHE A 60 24.02 7.55 2.36
CA PHE A 60 23.03 7.60 3.42
C PHE A 60 23.65 8.15 4.71
N SER A 61 23.20 9.29 5.15
CA SER A 61 23.69 9.99 6.35
C SER A 61 22.89 9.63 7.62
N GLY A 62 21.88 8.80 7.51
CA GLY A 62 20.99 8.38 8.61
C GLY A 62 19.57 8.14 8.13
N VAL A 63 18.68 7.81 9.06
CA VAL A 63 17.26 7.54 8.78
C VAL A 63 16.63 8.70 8.02
N GLY A 64 15.88 8.39 6.96
CA GLY A 64 15.20 9.37 6.11
C GLY A 64 16.09 9.98 5.01
N SER A 65 17.41 9.76 5.01
CA SER A 65 18.26 10.19 3.89
C SER A 65 17.94 9.39 2.63
N THR A 66 17.97 10.04 1.46
CA THR A 66 17.60 9.42 0.19
C THR A 66 18.74 9.46 -0.83
N ALA A 67 18.75 8.50 -1.74
CA ALA A 67 19.73 8.42 -2.81
C ALA A 67 19.11 7.87 -4.11
N ALA A 68 19.82 8.03 -5.24
CA ALA A 68 19.47 7.53 -6.57
C ALA A 68 18.07 7.95 -7.05
N PRO A 69 17.78 9.23 -7.21
CA PRO A 69 16.50 9.69 -7.74
C PRO A 69 16.35 9.23 -9.20
N THR A 70 15.41 8.34 -9.46
CA THR A 70 15.13 7.79 -10.80
C THR A 70 13.70 8.10 -11.18
N ALA A 71 13.52 8.82 -12.29
CA ALA A 71 12.21 9.17 -12.80
C ALA A 71 11.61 8.01 -13.60
N PHE A 72 10.32 7.81 -13.47
CA PHE A 72 9.51 6.91 -14.28
C PHE A 72 8.12 7.49 -14.49
N GLN A 73 7.35 6.90 -15.39
CA GLN A 73 6.00 7.36 -15.66
C GLN A 73 5.08 6.19 -15.99
N ILE A 74 3.79 6.41 -15.79
CA ILE A 74 2.73 5.49 -16.16
C ILE A 74 1.83 6.22 -17.15
N ASP A 75 1.74 5.68 -18.37
CA ASP A 75 0.99 6.25 -19.47
C ASP A 75 -0.28 5.45 -19.72
N LEU A 76 -1.41 6.14 -19.75
CA LEU A 76 -2.71 5.57 -20.08
C LEU A 76 -3.24 6.21 -21.36
N ILE A 77 -3.90 5.38 -22.16
CA ILE A 77 -4.54 5.75 -23.42
C ILE A 77 -5.95 5.21 -23.49
N ASN A 78 -6.71 5.63 -24.51
CA ASN A 78 -8.08 5.17 -24.75
C ASN A 78 -9.00 5.33 -23.53
N CYS A 79 -8.77 6.39 -22.75
CA CYS A 79 -9.57 6.69 -21.58
C CYS A 79 -10.99 7.10 -21.98
N PRO A 80 -12.03 6.49 -21.39
CA PRO A 80 -13.41 6.89 -21.59
C PRO A 80 -13.65 8.35 -21.18
N ALA A 81 -14.49 9.06 -21.92
CA ALA A 81 -14.81 10.46 -21.64
C ALA A 81 -15.58 10.68 -20.32
N THR A 82 -16.04 9.62 -19.69
CA THR A 82 -16.71 9.64 -18.39
C THR A 82 -15.76 9.93 -17.23
N TYR A 83 -14.45 9.70 -17.42
CA TYR A 83 -13.42 9.97 -16.43
C TYR A 83 -12.67 11.25 -16.77
N THR A 84 -12.51 12.10 -15.77
CA THR A 84 -11.80 13.37 -15.89
C THR A 84 -10.39 13.31 -15.33
N LYS A 85 -10.15 12.41 -14.36
CA LYS A 85 -8.85 12.25 -13.71
C LYS A 85 -8.52 10.79 -13.43
N ALA A 86 -7.21 10.50 -13.33
CA ALA A 86 -6.70 9.22 -12.89
C ALA A 86 -5.58 9.40 -11.85
N ALA A 87 -5.43 8.41 -10.98
CA ALA A 87 -4.34 8.26 -10.03
C ALA A 87 -3.82 6.83 -10.06
N ILE A 88 -2.65 6.61 -9.51
CA ILE A 88 -2.05 5.28 -9.34
C ILE A 88 -1.98 4.94 -7.87
N ARG A 89 -2.42 3.74 -7.54
CA ARG A 89 -2.16 3.11 -6.25
C ARG A 89 -1.16 1.99 -6.46
N PHE A 90 -0.01 2.10 -5.78
CA PHE A 90 1.01 1.06 -5.79
C PHE A 90 0.75 0.06 -4.67
N ASP A 91 0.88 -1.22 -5.00
CA ASP A 91 0.78 -2.34 -4.07
C ASP A 91 2.13 -3.05 -3.96
N GLY A 92 2.43 -3.63 -2.82
CA GLY A 92 3.70 -4.33 -2.60
C GLY A 92 3.92 -4.67 -1.13
N THR A 93 5.09 -5.17 -0.80
CA THR A 93 5.45 -5.40 0.60
C THR A 93 5.95 -4.10 1.23
N GLU A 94 5.31 -3.64 2.28
CA GLU A 94 5.76 -2.45 3.00
C GLU A 94 7.00 -2.76 3.85
N ALA A 95 7.96 -1.83 3.85
CA ALA A 95 9.17 -1.96 4.66
C ALA A 95 8.84 -1.81 6.15
N ALA A 96 9.35 -2.70 6.97
CA ALA A 96 9.09 -2.70 8.41
C ALA A 96 9.50 -1.37 9.06
N GLY A 97 8.58 -0.77 9.81
CA GLY A 97 8.81 0.49 10.51
C GLY A 97 8.84 1.73 9.62
N SER A 98 8.48 1.60 8.34
CA SER A 98 8.29 2.73 7.43
C SER A 98 6.80 3.12 7.37
N ASN A 99 6.53 4.18 6.63
CA ASN A 99 5.18 4.61 6.35
C ASN A 99 4.96 4.58 4.82
N GLY A 100 4.57 3.40 4.32
CA GLY A 100 4.25 3.18 2.92
C GLY A 100 5.45 3.10 1.97
N ASP A 101 6.66 2.82 2.46
CA ASP A 101 7.82 2.56 1.62
C ASP A 101 7.84 1.10 1.17
N LEU A 102 8.27 0.85 -0.05
CA LEU A 102 8.38 -0.49 -0.61
C LEU A 102 9.61 -1.21 -0.04
N ALA A 103 9.41 -2.40 0.56
CA ALA A 103 10.48 -3.25 1.04
C ALA A 103 11.34 -3.75 -0.13
N ILE A 104 12.65 -3.79 0.09
CA ILE A 104 13.59 -4.47 -0.82
C ILE A 104 13.71 -5.96 -0.48
N GLY A 105 14.23 -6.75 -1.42
CA GLY A 105 14.38 -8.21 -1.26
C GLY A 105 13.15 -9.00 -1.69
N ASN A 106 12.25 -8.39 -2.44
CA ASN A 106 11.14 -9.05 -3.11
C ASN A 106 11.19 -8.73 -4.61
N PRO A 107 11.39 -9.71 -5.48
CA PRO A 107 11.42 -11.15 -5.16
C PRO A 107 12.61 -11.58 -4.31
N ALA A 108 12.40 -12.57 -3.47
CA ALA A 108 13.38 -13.01 -2.46
C ALA A 108 14.51 -13.88 -3.02
N THR A 109 14.40 -14.35 -4.26
CA THR A 109 15.37 -15.28 -4.88
C THR A 109 15.70 -14.88 -6.30
N ALA A 110 16.96 -15.11 -6.72
CA ALA A 110 17.44 -14.82 -8.07
C ALA A 110 16.69 -15.57 -9.18
N SER A 111 16.00 -16.64 -8.87
CA SER A 111 15.21 -17.41 -9.83
C SER A 111 13.79 -16.90 -10.01
N THR A 112 13.37 -15.91 -9.24
CA THR A 112 12.03 -15.32 -9.34
C THR A 112 12.01 -14.31 -10.50
N PRO A 113 11.00 -14.33 -11.37
CA PRO A 113 10.85 -13.31 -12.41
C PRO A 113 10.82 -11.91 -11.78
N GLY A 114 11.62 -10.99 -12.34
CA GLY A 114 11.80 -9.64 -11.76
C GLY A 114 12.91 -9.54 -10.72
N ASP A 115 13.56 -10.63 -10.35
CA ASP A 115 14.74 -10.59 -9.50
C ASP A 115 15.97 -10.17 -10.33
N TYR A 116 16.44 -8.97 -10.10
CA TYR A 116 17.57 -8.36 -10.80
C TYR A 116 18.88 -8.49 -10.05
N THR A 117 19.00 -9.43 -9.10
CA THR A 117 20.23 -9.64 -8.33
C THR A 117 21.40 -10.03 -9.21
N GLY A 118 21.13 -10.71 -10.33
CA GLY A 118 22.11 -11.09 -11.36
C GLY A 118 23.17 -12.12 -10.91
N ALA A 119 23.29 -12.40 -9.62
CA ALA A 119 24.37 -13.18 -9.03
C ALA A 119 23.90 -14.28 -8.08
N GLY A 120 22.62 -14.61 -8.07
CA GLY A 120 22.06 -15.76 -7.34
C GLY A 120 22.13 -15.70 -5.83
N ASP A 121 23.27 -15.48 -5.25
CA ASP A 121 23.52 -15.59 -3.81
C ASP A 121 23.88 -14.24 -3.14
N ALA A 122 23.70 -13.13 -3.83
CA ALA A 122 23.99 -11.82 -3.24
C ALA A 122 23.02 -11.51 -2.10
N ALA A 123 23.55 -11.26 -0.90
CA ALA A 123 22.74 -10.88 0.24
C ALA A 123 21.98 -9.59 -0.03
N THR A 124 20.73 -9.52 0.44
CA THR A 124 19.94 -8.29 0.39
C THR A 124 20.54 -7.22 1.31
N ALA A 125 20.58 -5.98 0.85
CA ALA A 125 20.94 -4.84 1.68
C ALA A 125 19.96 -4.71 2.86
N THR A 126 20.39 -4.10 3.95
CA THR A 126 19.52 -3.84 5.11
C THR A 126 19.49 -2.36 5.46
N GLY A 127 18.44 -1.93 6.15
CA GLY A 127 18.29 -0.56 6.60
C GLY A 127 17.94 0.42 5.47
N VAL A 128 17.42 -0.07 4.35
CA VAL A 128 17.01 0.74 3.20
C VAL A 128 15.71 0.19 2.61
N ALA A 129 14.91 1.07 2.01
CA ALA A 129 13.67 0.77 1.29
C ALA A 129 13.61 1.63 0.02
N ILE A 130 12.58 1.44 -0.80
CA ILE A 130 12.30 2.30 -1.95
C ILE A 130 11.08 3.16 -1.63
N ARG A 131 11.23 4.48 -1.78
CA ARG A 131 10.15 5.44 -1.67
C ARG A 131 9.78 5.99 -3.03
N ILE A 132 8.49 6.02 -3.30
CA ILE A 132 7.92 6.59 -4.52
C ILE A 132 7.40 8.00 -4.20
N TYR A 133 7.61 8.92 -5.13
CA TYR A 133 7.15 10.30 -5.03
C TYR A 133 6.36 10.70 -6.28
N ASN A 134 5.34 11.54 -6.10
CA ASN A 134 4.77 12.30 -7.19
C ASN A 134 5.82 13.30 -7.69
N ARG A 135 6.10 13.30 -9.00
CA ARG A 135 7.11 14.23 -9.54
C ARG A 135 6.64 15.68 -9.58
N SER A 136 5.33 15.92 -9.55
CA SER A 136 4.73 17.25 -9.63
C SER A 136 5.05 18.14 -8.42
N ASP A 137 5.01 17.55 -7.22
CA ASP A 137 5.10 18.25 -5.95
C ASP A 137 6.10 17.61 -4.97
N ASN A 138 6.75 16.50 -5.38
CA ASN A 138 7.65 15.71 -4.57
C ASN A 138 7.00 15.18 -3.27
N SER A 139 5.68 15.02 -3.25
CA SER A 139 4.97 14.33 -2.17
C SER A 139 5.20 12.82 -2.25
N GLN A 140 5.25 12.16 -1.11
CA GLN A 140 5.34 10.70 -1.06
C GLN A 140 4.06 10.07 -1.59
N VAL A 141 4.21 9.00 -2.37
CA VAL A 141 3.14 8.07 -2.71
C VAL A 141 3.32 6.84 -1.84
N GLU A 142 2.52 6.74 -0.79
CA GLU A 142 2.55 5.60 0.11
C GLU A 142 1.92 4.37 -0.56
N LEU A 143 2.43 3.18 -0.29
CA LEU A 143 1.78 1.95 -0.73
C LEU A 143 0.32 1.90 -0.26
N TYR A 144 -0.54 1.31 -1.07
CA TYR A 144 -1.98 1.16 -0.84
C TYR A 144 -2.78 2.46 -0.74
N LYS A 145 -2.16 3.61 -1.08
CA LYS A 145 -2.84 4.91 -1.18
C LYS A 145 -2.75 5.46 -2.61
N ASP A 146 -3.73 6.25 -2.98
CA ASP A 146 -3.75 6.92 -4.29
C ASP A 146 -2.64 7.96 -4.35
N SER A 147 -1.99 8.02 -5.51
CA SER A 147 -1.11 9.14 -5.87
C SER A 147 -1.90 10.44 -6.06
N ALA A 148 -1.21 11.54 -6.34
CA ALA A 148 -1.89 12.74 -6.83
C ALA A 148 -2.66 12.43 -8.13
N TYR A 149 -3.91 12.89 -8.19
CA TYR A 149 -4.74 12.77 -9.39
C TYR A 149 -4.23 13.65 -10.51
N SER A 150 -4.17 13.11 -11.72
CA SER A 150 -3.77 13.80 -12.95
C SER A 150 -4.94 13.90 -13.91
N ASP A 151 -5.06 15.02 -14.61
CA ASP A 151 -6.16 15.26 -15.56
C ASP A 151 -6.01 14.37 -16.81
N ILE A 152 -7.11 13.74 -17.21
CA ILE A 152 -7.21 13.02 -18.47
C ILE A 152 -7.53 14.03 -19.57
N THR A 153 -6.66 14.14 -20.57
CA THR A 153 -6.81 15.07 -21.67
C THR A 153 -6.84 14.31 -23.00
N ALA A 154 -7.86 14.53 -23.80
CA ALA A 154 -8.05 13.85 -25.08
C ALA A 154 -7.91 12.31 -25.00
N GLY A 155 -8.46 11.71 -23.92
CA GLY A 155 -8.43 10.27 -23.70
C GLY A 155 -7.06 9.73 -23.33
N LYS A 156 -6.16 10.55 -22.81
CA LYS A 156 -4.79 10.16 -22.40
C LYS A 156 -4.39 10.84 -21.11
N VAL A 157 -3.51 10.19 -20.35
CA VAL A 157 -2.86 10.79 -19.19
C VAL A 157 -1.47 10.18 -19.00
N SER A 158 -0.49 10.99 -18.61
CA SER A 158 0.86 10.58 -18.24
C SER A 158 1.14 10.99 -16.80
N MET A 159 1.21 10.03 -15.92
CA MET A 159 1.48 10.24 -14.49
C MET A 159 2.96 10.02 -14.23
N LYS A 160 3.62 11.05 -13.68
CA LYS A 160 5.08 11.07 -13.52
C LYS A 160 5.47 10.88 -12.07
N PHE A 161 6.38 9.94 -11.84
CA PHE A 161 6.87 9.55 -10.53
C PHE A 161 8.38 9.63 -10.45
N MET A 162 8.87 9.51 -9.22
CA MET A 162 10.29 9.38 -8.93
C MET A 162 10.47 8.33 -7.83
N ALA A 163 11.29 7.32 -8.09
CA ALA A 163 11.71 6.35 -7.08
C ALA A 163 13.06 6.76 -6.49
N ARG A 164 13.24 6.56 -5.20
CA ARG A 164 14.51 6.78 -4.48
C ARG A 164 14.71 5.70 -3.44
N TYR A 165 15.96 5.31 -3.21
CA TYR A 165 16.28 4.60 -1.98
C TYR A 165 16.16 5.55 -0.80
N ILE A 166 15.61 5.07 0.32
CA ILE A 166 15.51 5.78 1.59
C ILE A 166 16.08 4.92 2.72
N ALA A 167 16.93 5.51 3.56
CA ALA A 167 17.41 4.81 4.74
C ALA A 167 16.31 4.68 5.80
N THR A 168 16.02 3.46 6.21
CA THR A 168 15.05 3.10 7.26
C THR A 168 15.74 2.82 8.60
N ALA A 169 17.07 2.72 8.60
CA ALA A 169 17.90 2.53 9.80
C ALA A 169 19.08 3.50 9.82
N ALA A 170 19.71 3.65 10.97
CA ALA A 170 20.90 4.50 11.14
C ALA A 170 22.11 3.98 10.35
N ALA A 171 22.17 2.68 10.06
CA ALA A 171 23.21 2.04 9.27
C ALA A 171 22.58 1.25 8.12
N VAL A 172 23.14 1.43 6.91
CA VAL A 172 22.79 0.68 5.72
C VAL A 172 23.90 -0.32 5.42
N THR A 173 23.56 -1.59 5.18
CA THR A 173 24.53 -2.59 4.73
C THR A 173 24.51 -2.73 3.21
N PRO A 174 25.67 -3.04 2.59
CA PRO A 174 25.70 -3.35 1.17
C PRO A 174 24.93 -4.65 0.86
N GLY A 175 24.37 -4.72 -0.35
CA GLY A 175 23.65 -5.89 -0.84
C GLY A 175 22.80 -5.54 -2.05
N THR A 176 22.01 -6.49 -2.54
CA THR A 176 21.00 -6.25 -3.56
C THR A 176 19.82 -5.48 -2.94
N ALA A 177 19.20 -4.62 -3.75
CA ALA A 177 18.13 -3.74 -3.27
C ALA A 177 17.00 -3.65 -4.32
N ASN A 178 16.55 -4.81 -4.79
CA ASN A 178 15.49 -4.95 -5.78
C ASN A 178 14.14 -5.07 -5.09
N ALA A 179 13.09 -4.65 -5.78
CA ALA A 179 11.71 -4.83 -5.35
C ALA A 179 10.77 -4.76 -6.56
N ASP A 180 9.67 -5.49 -6.47
CA ASP A 180 8.56 -5.40 -7.40
C ASP A 180 7.37 -4.74 -6.71
N SER A 181 6.66 -3.91 -7.48
CA SER A 181 5.41 -3.29 -7.09
C SER A 181 4.41 -3.46 -8.22
N GLN A 182 3.20 -3.88 -7.88
CA GLN A 182 2.06 -3.82 -8.79
C GLN A 182 1.36 -2.47 -8.63
N PHE A 183 0.55 -2.11 -9.60
CA PHE A 183 -0.26 -0.91 -9.48
C PHE A 183 -1.69 -1.10 -9.98
N THR A 184 -2.59 -0.33 -9.42
CA THR A 184 -3.98 -0.20 -9.83
C THR A 184 -4.25 1.24 -10.24
N VAL A 185 -5.08 1.43 -11.25
CA VAL A 185 -5.49 2.77 -11.68
C VAL A 185 -6.82 3.13 -11.03
N GLU A 186 -6.86 4.26 -10.36
CA GLU A 186 -8.04 4.83 -9.74
C GLU A 186 -8.56 6.00 -10.58
N TYR A 187 -9.89 6.15 -10.70
CA TYR A 187 -10.51 7.12 -11.58
C TYR A 187 -11.45 8.06 -10.84
N GLN A 188 -11.53 9.31 -11.32
CA GLN A 188 -12.57 10.27 -10.94
C GLN A 188 -13.39 10.69 -12.17
N LYS A 189 -14.70 10.85 -11.93
CA LYS A 189 -15.67 11.37 -12.93
C LYS A 189 -15.72 12.88 -12.94
#